data_6a527a8250799de55f7809479e6730c6
#
_entry.id   6a527a8250799de55f7809479e6730c6
#
_cell.length_a   1.000
_cell.length_b   1.000
_cell.length_c   1.000
_cell.angle_alpha   90.00
_cell.angle_beta   90.00
_cell.angle_gamma   90.00
#
_symmetry.space_group_name_H-M   'P 1'
#
loop_
_entity.id
_entity.type
_entity.pdbx_description
1 polymer ?
#
loop_
_entity_poly.entity_id
_entity_poly.type
_entity_poly.pdbx_seq_one_letter_code
_entity_poly.pdbx_strand_id
1 'polypeptide(L)' 'MERIMKARYKGICCKTGAIINVGDIIVYDSFTRKAW' A
#
# COMPACT_ATOMS: atom_id res chain seq x y z
N MET A 1 0.69 -3.26 12.52
CA MET A 1 0.87 -1.81 12.70
C MET A 1 0.85 -1.11 11.36
N GLU A 2 0.12 -0.02 11.29
CA GLU A 2 -0.01 0.75 10.05
C GLU A 2 1.10 1.77 9.94
N ARG A 3 1.65 1.91 8.73
CA ARG A 3 2.71 2.87 8.45
C ARG A 3 2.40 3.60 7.15
N ILE A 4 2.62 4.90 7.16
CA ILE A 4 2.52 5.69 5.93
C ILE A 4 3.88 5.68 5.26
N MET A 5 3.92 5.28 3.98
CA MET A 5 5.17 5.18 3.25
C MET A 5 4.92 5.31 1.75
N LYS A 6 6.00 5.48 1.00
CA LYS A 6 5.92 5.45 -0.46
C LYS A 6 5.98 4.02 -0.95
N ALA A 7 5.14 3.69 -1.92
CA ALA A 7 5.12 2.37 -2.51
C ALA A 7 6.45 2.09 -3.23
N ARG A 8 7.06 0.96 -2.90
CA ARG A 8 8.30 0.52 -3.56
C ARG A 8 8.01 -0.29 -4.81
N TYR A 9 6.84 -0.89 -4.88
CA TYR A 9 6.46 -1.77 -5.98
C TYR A 9 5.05 -1.46 -6.41
N LYS A 10 4.76 -1.72 -7.66
CA LYS A 10 3.40 -1.63 -8.18
C LYS A 10 2.54 -2.72 -7.54
N GLY A 11 1.34 -2.34 -7.12
CA GLY A 11 0.45 -3.27 -6.44
C GLY A 11 -1.00 -2.86 -6.59
N ILE A 12 -1.85 -3.49 -5.79
CA ILE A 12 -3.29 -3.24 -5.79
C ILE A 12 -3.71 -2.84 -4.38
N CYS A 13 -4.52 -1.77 -4.29
CA CYS A 13 -5.11 -1.35 -3.03
C CYS A 13 -6.07 -2.44 -2.55
N CYS A 14 -5.86 -2.93 -1.32
CA CYS A 14 -6.70 -4.01 -0.80
C CYS A 14 -8.10 -3.57 -0.40
N LYS A 15 -8.35 -2.26 -0.31
CA LYS A 15 -9.67 -1.73 0.07
C LYS A 15 -10.52 -1.37 -1.13
N THR A 16 -9.92 -0.78 -2.16
CA THR A 16 -10.67 -0.28 -3.32
C THR A 16 -10.37 -1.02 -4.61
N GLY A 17 -9.28 -1.78 -4.64
CA GLY A 17 -8.84 -2.45 -5.86
C GLY A 17 -8.14 -1.53 -6.85
N ALA A 18 -7.88 -0.27 -6.46
CA ALA A 18 -7.19 0.66 -7.35
C ALA A 18 -5.71 0.28 -7.50
N ILE A 19 -5.13 0.63 -8.63
CA ILE A 19 -3.73 0.35 -8.89
C ILE A 19 -2.86 1.31 -8.09
N ILE A 20 -1.88 0.75 -7.37
CA ILE A 20 -0.87 1.51 -6.66
C ILE A 20 0.38 1.54 -7.54
N ASN A 21 0.84 2.75 -7.88
CA ASN A 21 2.06 2.92 -8.66
C ASN A 21 3.26 3.15 -7.73
N VAL A 22 4.45 2.82 -8.23
CA VAL A 22 5.67 3.07 -7.49
C VAL A 22 5.80 4.58 -7.20
N GLY A 23 6.07 4.91 -5.94
CA GLY A 23 6.20 6.30 -5.51
C GLY A 23 4.91 6.89 -4.94
N ASP A 24 3.80 6.18 -5.02
CA ASP A 24 2.55 6.65 -4.42
C ASP A 24 2.63 6.55 -2.90
N ILE A 25 1.98 7.50 -2.24
CA ILE A 25 1.86 7.44 -0.78
C ILE A 25 0.81 6.41 -0.43
N ILE A 26 1.20 5.45 0.38
CA ILE A 26 0.32 4.35 0.80
C ILE A 26 0.40 4.16 2.30
N VAL A 27 -0.59 3.45 2.83
CA VAL A 27 -0.55 2.95 4.20
C VAL A 27 -0.29 1.45 4.13
N TYR A 28 0.76 1.01 4.80
CA TYR A 28 1.14 -0.40 4.86
C TYR A 28 0.90 -0.95 6.26
N ASP A 29 0.18 -2.05 6.34
CA ASP A 29 -0.04 -2.76 7.60
C ASP A 29 0.90 -3.96 7.65
N SER A 30 1.91 -3.88 8.52
CA SER A 30 2.91 -4.95 8.65
C SER A 30 2.34 -6.20 9.32
N PHE A 31 1.25 -6.06 10.07
CA PHE A 31 0.63 -7.20 10.74
C PHE A 31 -0.09 -8.10 9.75
N THR A 32 -0.90 -7.52 8.88
CA THR A 32 -1.64 -8.29 7.86
C THR A 32 -0.91 -8.33 6.52
N ARG A 33 0.15 -7.53 6.37
CA ARG A 33 0.93 -7.39 5.13
C ARG A 33 0.07 -6.89 3.97
N LYS A 34 -0.83 -5.97 4.28
CA LYS A 34 -1.68 -5.34 3.27
C LYS A 34 -1.32 -3.87 3.12
N ALA A 35 -1.61 -3.32 1.94
CA ALA A 35 -1.35 -1.91 1.63
C ALA A 35 -2.55 -1.30 0.94
N TRP A 36 -2.75 0.02 1.15
CA TRP A 36 -3.84 0.74 0.49
C TRP A 36 -3.57 2.23 0.34
#